data_6c4bba887a12b5d0fc3d1cc1508d507f
#
_entry.id   6c4bba887a12b5d0fc3d1cc1508d507f
#
_cell.length_a   1.000
_cell.length_b   1.000
_cell.length_c   1.000
_cell.angle_alpha   90.00
_cell.angle_beta   90.00
_cell.angle_gamma   90.00
#
_symmetry.space_group_name_H-M   'P 1'
#
loop_
_entity.id
_entity.type
_entity.pdbx_description
1 polymer ?
#
loop_
_entity_poly.entity_id
_entity_poly.type
_entity_poly.pdbx_seq_one_letter_code
_entity_poly.pdbx_strand_id
1 'polypeptide(L)'
;MRVYEENNRFVIADGTLTLWLEPWGENSFRVRMTKEAQMDAHDWALTEEVKMCPLQVECKEVDTTDPWYKGEEFAKYHQTGKVYTVKNGKITAVISPEGWISYYNQKGELLTEEYWRNRNRINRYCVPLRIDARELKPIPGSTDYELTMRFEAFDDEKIFGMGQYQEKNLNKKGAMLELAHRNSQASVPFMVSSRGYGFFWNNPAIGTAVFGANKTEWYAKSTKKLDYFITAGDTPFEIEKQYSAATGRTPMMPEYGMGYWQCKLRYRNQDEILAVAREHKKRGLPMDAIVIDFFHWTMQGEFKFEPRDWPDPKAMVDELKSMGIETVVSVWPTVDERSENYGEMNDRGYLVTPDRGLSYHMSWMGNTVFYDATNPGAQKFVWEKCKENYYKNGIRWKINGYFVT
;
A
#
# COMPACT_ATOMS: atom_id res chain seq x y z
N MET A 1 -1.36 24.65 -19.61
CA MET A 1 -1.06 24.30 -18.20
C MET A 1 -1.16 25.55 -17.33
N ARG A 2 -1.87 25.53 -16.20
CA ARG A 2 -1.92 26.58 -15.16
C ARG A 2 -1.22 26.05 -13.92
N VAL A 3 -0.46 26.91 -13.25
CA VAL A 3 0.25 26.57 -12.02
C VAL A 3 -0.09 27.62 -10.96
N TYR A 4 -0.42 27.17 -9.75
CA TYR A 4 -0.74 28.04 -8.63
C TYR A 4 -0.50 27.32 -7.29
N GLU A 5 -0.50 28.08 -6.20
CA GLU A 5 -0.41 27.60 -4.84
C GLU A 5 -1.76 27.71 -4.13
N GLU A 6 -2.18 26.66 -3.46
CA GLU A 6 -3.44 26.61 -2.73
C GLU A 6 -3.32 25.66 -1.53
N ASN A 7 -3.74 26.11 -0.34
CA ASN A 7 -3.80 25.28 0.86
C ASN A 7 -2.51 24.47 1.14
N ASN A 8 -1.36 25.14 1.08
CA ASN A 8 -0.03 24.53 1.25
C ASN A 8 0.31 23.45 0.18
N ARG A 9 -0.26 23.58 -1.03
CA ARG A 9 -0.06 22.69 -2.17
C ARG A 9 0.44 23.48 -3.36
N PHE A 10 1.35 22.86 -4.11
CA PHE A 10 1.67 23.29 -5.46
C PHE A 10 0.75 22.54 -6.44
N VAL A 11 -0.05 23.27 -7.19
CA VAL A 11 -1.08 22.72 -8.06
C VAL A 11 -0.70 22.93 -9.52
N ILE A 12 -0.79 21.88 -10.31
CA ILE A 12 -0.70 21.92 -11.77
C ILE A 12 -2.05 21.49 -12.31
N ALA A 13 -2.70 22.36 -13.12
CA ALA A 13 -3.94 22.07 -13.80
C ALA A 13 -3.75 22.16 -15.31
N ASP A 14 -4.06 21.08 -16.04
CA ASP A 14 -3.96 21.00 -17.48
C ASP A 14 -5.13 20.24 -18.10
N GLY A 15 -6.01 20.96 -18.77
CA GLY A 15 -7.29 20.41 -19.24
C GLY A 15 -8.13 19.91 -18.07
N THR A 16 -8.44 18.63 -18.07
CA THR A 16 -9.17 17.94 -16.98
C THR A 16 -8.25 17.38 -15.89
N LEU A 17 -6.93 17.40 -16.09
CA LEU A 17 -5.97 16.90 -15.13
C LEU A 17 -5.69 17.92 -14.04
N THR A 18 -5.73 17.48 -12.80
CA THR A 18 -5.26 18.24 -11.64
C THR A 18 -4.25 17.42 -10.88
N LEU A 19 -3.04 17.98 -10.68
CA LEU A 19 -1.98 17.38 -9.89
C LEU A 19 -1.68 18.27 -8.69
N TRP A 20 -1.54 17.65 -7.53
CA TRP A 20 -1.09 18.26 -6.29
C TRP A 20 0.28 17.71 -5.90
N LEU A 21 1.23 18.60 -5.63
CA LEU A 21 2.49 18.29 -4.98
C LEU A 21 2.45 18.93 -3.59
N GLU A 22 2.53 18.10 -2.57
CA GLU A 22 2.31 18.50 -1.18
C GLU A 22 3.53 18.14 -0.33
N PRO A 23 4.09 19.09 0.47
CA PRO A 23 5.04 18.71 1.51
C PRO A 23 4.35 17.75 2.48
N TRP A 24 4.95 16.58 2.75
CA TRP A 24 4.31 15.54 3.58
C TRP A 24 5.29 15.01 4.64
N GLY A 25 5.32 15.67 5.79
CA GLY A 25 6.35 15.46 6.79
C GLY A 25 7.69 16.09 6.41
N GLU A 26 8.77 15.67 7.05
CA GLU A 26 10.12 16.13 6.75
C GLU A 26 10.70 15.43 5.53
N ASN A 27 11.40 16.16 4.67
CA ASN A 27 12.15 15.61 3.52
C ASN A 27 11.32 14.78 2.53
N SER A 28 10.02 15.06 2.41
CA SER A 28 9.10 14.19 1.67
C SER A 28 8.03 14.98 0.94
N PHE A 29 7.55 14.43 -0.15
CA PHE A 29 6.38 14.91 -0.88
C PHE A 29 5.36 13.81 -1.05
N ARG A 30 4.08 14.19 -1.02
CA ARG A 30 2.97 13.40 -1.56
C ARG A 30 2.53 14.00 -2.88
N VAL A 31 2.35 13.17 -3.88
CA VAL A 31 1.89 13.59 -5.20
C VAL A 31 0.59 12.87 -5.51
N ARG A 32 -0.44 13.66 -5.80
CA ARG A 32 -1.75 13.15 -6.19
C ARG A 32 -2.18 13.74 -7.52
N MET A 33 -2.82 12.95 -8.37
CA MET A 33 -3.36 13.43 -9.64
C MET A 33 -4.66 12.72 -9.99
N THR A 34 -5.61 13.48 -10.51
CA THR A 34 -6.91 12.95 -10.96
C THR A 34 -7.40 13.66 -12.22
N LYS A 35 -8.32 13.01 -12.95
CA LYS A 35 -9.14 13.62 -14.00
C LYS A 35 -10.54 14.02 -13.51
N GLU A 36 -10.88 13.64 -12.29
CA GLU A 36 -12.14 14.00 -11.67
C GLU A 36 -12.19 15.48 -11.29
N ALA A 37 -13.40 16.04 -11.20
CA ALA A 37 -13.61 17.42 -10.79
C ALA A 37 -13.08 17.71 -9.36
N GLN A 38 -13.04 16.69 -8.52
CA GLN A 38 -12.52 16.77 -7.16
C GLN A 38 -11.54 15.62 -6.91
N MET A 39 -10.47 15.91 -6.17
CA MET A 39 -9.55 14.87 -5.71
C MET A 39 -10.26 13.98 -4.71
N ASP A 40 -10.24 12.67 -4.95
CA ASP A 40 -10.73 11.69 -3.98
C ASP A 40 -9.97 11.83 -2.65
N ALA A 41 -10.73 12.11 -1.58
CA ALA A 41 -10.18 12.34 -0.25
C ALA A 41 -9.85 11.05 0.49
N HIS A 42 -10.25 9.89 -0.03
CA HIS A 42 -10.01 8.61 0.65
C HIS A 42 -8.51 8.34 0.75
N ASP A 43 -8.07 7.99 1.95
CA ASP A 43 -6.69 7.63 2.25
C ASP A 43 -6.59 6.17 2.69
N TRP A 44 -5.54 5.48 2.25
CA TRP A 44 -5.36 4.05 2.53
C TRP A 44 -4.34 3.81 3.63
N ALA A 45 -3.15 4.36 3.49
CA ALA A 45 -2.04 4.08 4.39
C ALA A 45 -1.30 5.33 4.88
N LEU A 46 -1.45 6.49 4.21
CA LEU A 46 -0.83 7.72 4.66
C LEU A 46 -1.68 8.38 5.74
N THR A 47 -1.10 8.66 6.89
CA THR A 47 -1.78 9.30 8.02
C THR A 47 -1.78 10.83 7.89
N GLU A 48 -2.85 11.49 8.35
CA GLU A 48 -2.92 12.95 8.44
C GLU A 48 -2.14 13.52 9.64
N GLU A 49 -1.67 12.67 10.55
CA GLU A 49 -0.91 13.09 11.75
C GLU A 49 0.50 13.58 11.44
N VAL A 50 0.94 13.50 10.19
CA VAL A 50 2.26 13.97 9.77
C VAL A 50 2.31 15.49 9.83
N LYS A 51 3.33 16.02 10.51
CA LYS A 51 3.57 17.47 10.57
C LYS A 51 3.86 17.99 9.16
N MET A 52 2.96 18.79 8.63
CA MET A 52 3.13 19.44 7.35
C MET A 52 4.13 20.59 7.45
N CYS A 53 5.14 20.58 6.56
CA CYS A 53 6.05 21.71 6.41
C CYS A 53 5.42 22.79 5.51
N PRO A 54 5.76 24.08 5.69
CA PRO A 54 5.32 25.13 4.77
C PRO A 54 5.84 24.88 3.36
N LEU A 55 4.98 25.10 2.36
CA LEU A 55 5.35 25.05 0.95
C LEU A 55 6.40 26.15 0.65
N GLN A 56 7.46 25.77 -0.02
CA GLN A 56 8.52 26.71 -0.47
C GLN A 56 8.66 26.55 -1.98
N VAL A 57 8.30 27.58 -2.73
CA VAL A 57 8.31 27.59 -4.19
C VAL A 57 9.20 28.72 -4.71
N GLU A 58 10.09 28.38 -5.63
CA GLU A 58 10.84 29.33 -6.43
C GLU A 58 10.43 29.16 -7.90
N CYS A 59 10.26 30.25 -8.65
CA CYS A 59 9.94 30.23 -10.06
C CYS A 59 11.04 30.94 -10.85
N LYS A 60 11.50 30.29 -11.93
CA LYS A 60 12.49 30.86 -12.85
C LYS A 60 12.01 30.72 -14.29
N GLU A 61 12.11 31.79 -15.06
CA GLU A 61 11.93 31.75 -16.50
C GLU A 61 13.19 31.22 -17.18
N VAL A 62 12.99 30.32 -18.14
CA VAL A 62 14.08 29.67 -18.91
C VAL A 62 13.77 29.71 -20.40
N ASP A 63 14.82 29.78 -21.22
CA ASP A 63 14.68 29.65 -22.65
C ASP A 63 14.34 28.19 -23.01
N THR A 64 13.21 27.98 -23.63
CA THR A 64 12.71 26.68 -24.11
C THR A 64 12.79 26.58 -25.64
N THR A 65 13.42 27.54 -26.30
CA THR A 65 13.57 27.58 -27.73
C THR A 65 14.28 26.30 -28.22
N ASP A 66 13.70 25.68 -29.24
CA ASP A 66 14.34 24.52 -29.88
C ASP A 66 15.73 24.92 -30.41
N PRO A 67 16.76 24.09 -30.14
CA PRO A 67 18.12 24.38 -30.60
C PRO A 67 18.25 24.73 -32.09
N TRP A 68 17.36 24.22 -32.95
CA TRP A 68 17.33 24.53 -34.38
C TRP A 68 16.89 25.97 -34.69
N TYR A 69 16.23 26.65 -33.75
CA TYR A 69 15.69 28.01 -33.94
C TYR A 69 16.35 29.05 -33.01
N LYS A 70 17.57 28.81 -32.56
CA LYS A 70 18.29 29.74 -31.65
C LYS A 70 18.95 30.92 -32.39
N GLY A 71 19.01 30.91 -33.71
CA GLY A 71 19.53 32.04 -34.48
C GLY A 71 18.60 33.26 -34.48
N GLU A 72 19.17 34.50 -34.61
CA GLU A 72 18.38 35.73 -34.61
C GLU A 72 17.36 35.78 -35.76
N GLU A 73 17.66 35.13 -36.90
CA GLU A 73 16.74 34.95 -38.01
C GLU A 73 15.47 34.18 -37.67
N PHE A 74 15.51 33.41 -36.58
CA PHE A 74 14.41 32.64 -36.09
C PHE A 74 13.75 33.24 -34.84
N ALA A 75 13.99 34.53 -34.53
CA ALA A 75 13.47 35.19 -33.31
C ALA A 75 11.98 34.99 -33.06
N LYS A 76 11.16 34.87 -34.13
CA LYS A 76 9.69 34.58 -34.00
C LYS A 76 9.35 33.20 -33.43
N TYR A 77 10.31 32.28 -33.36
CA TYR A 77 10.16 30.93 -32.81
C TYR A 77 10.78 30.80 -31.43
N HIS A 78 11.42 31.87 -30.93
CA HIS A 78 11.94 31.87 -29.56
C HIS A 78 10.81 31.72 -28.54
N GLN A 79 11.03 30.87 -27.57
CA GLN A 79 10.07 30.53 -26.57
C GLN A 79 10.70 30.55 -25.17
N THR A 80 9.94 30.99 -24.18
CA THR A 80 10.29 30.87 -22.78
C THR A 80 9.29 30.02 -22.07
N GLY A 81 9.73 29.38 -20.99
CA GLY A 81 8.91 28.59 -20.12
C GLY A 81 9.29 28.83 -18.67
N LYS A 82 8.43 28.40 -17.75
CA LYS A 82 8.68 28.54 -16.33
C LYS A 82 9.09 27.19 -15.72
N VAL A 83 10.18 27.20 -14.98
CA VAL A 83 10.62 26.10 -14.13
C VAL A 83 10.27 26.46 -12.69
N TYR A 84 9.64 25.54 -11.98
CA TYR A 84 9.33 25.71 -10.58
C TYR A 84 10.19 24.76 -9.74
N THR A 85 10.71 25.27 -8.64
CA THR A 85 11.47 24.50 -7.66
C THR A 85 10.72 24.51 -6.35
N VAL A 86 10.32 23.32 -5.88
CA VAL A 86 9.62 23.13 -4.61
C VAL A 86 10.53 22.39 -3.67
N LYS A 87 10.80 22.96 -2.48
CA LYS A 87 11.73 22.38 -1.48
C LYS A 87 11.00 21.91 -0.24
N ASN A 88 11.42 20.77 0.28
CA ASN A 88 11.05 20.31 1.62
C ASN A 88 12.22 19.55 2.28
N GLY A 89 12.96 20.25 3.11
CA GLY A 89 14.14 19.71 3.78
C GLY A 89 15.20 19.19 2.79
N LYS A 90 15.48 17.89 2.83
CA LYS A 90 16.49 17.23 1.98
C LYS A 90 16.03 16.91 0.55
N ILE A 91 14.74 17.08 0.24
CA ILE A 91 14.21 16.79 -1.09
C ILE A 91 13.80 18.08 -1.81
N THR A 92 14.09 18.14 -3.10
CA THR A 92 13.69 19.22 -3.99
C THR A 92 13.00 18.62 -5.21
N ALA A 93 11.78 19.05 -5.49
CA ALA A 93 11.08 18.75 -6.73
C ALA A 93 11.28 19.92 -7.73
N VAL A 94 11.74 19.60 -8.92
CA VAL A 94 11.88 20.56 -10.02
C VAL A 94 10.86 20.22 -11.09
N ILE A 95 9.97 21.16 -11.37
CA ILE A 95 8.89 21.00 -12.34
C ILE A 95 9.29 21.73 -13.63
N SER A 96 9.37 20.99 -14.73
CA SER A 96 9.70 21.52 -16.05
C SER A 96 8.58 22.40 -16.62
N PRO A 97 8.86 23.19 -17.68
CA PRO A 97 7.83 23.95 -18.39
C PRO A 97 6.67 23.09 -18.93
N GLU A 98 6.92 21.82 -19.19
CA GLU A 98 5.94 20.83 -19.66
C GLU A 98 5.20 20.14 -18.51
N GLY A 99 5.60 20.39 -17.26
CA GLY A 99 4.98 19.84 -16.06
C GLY A 99 5.53 18.51 -15.58
N TRP A 100 6.69 18.05 -16.09
CA TRP A 100 7.39 16.86 -15.55
C TRP A 100 8.13 17.18 -14.27
N ILE A 101 8.20 16.20 -13.36
CA ILE A 101 8.84 16.36 -12.06
C ILE A 101 10.13 15.56 -12.00
N SER A 102 11.22 16.24 -11.62
CA SER A 102 12.51 15.63 -11.29
C SER A 102 12.81 15.89 -9.81
N TYR A 103 13.29 14.88 -9.09
CA TYR A 103 13.59 14.97 -7.67
C TYR A 103 15.09 14.96 -7.42
N TYR A 104 15.53 15.87 -6.58
CA TYR A 104 16.93 16.04 -6.22
C TYR A 104 17.11 15.97 -4.71
N ASN A 105 18.28 15.52 -4.26
CA ASN A 105 18.68 15.63 -2.87
C ASN A 105 19.23 17.03 -2.54
N GLN A 106 19.57 17.27 -1.27
CA GLN A 106 20.12 18.53 -0.79
C GLN A 106 21.47 18.91 -1.40
N LYS A 107 22.18 17.97 -2.03
CA LYS A 107 23.45 18.19 -2.73
C LYS A 107 23.25 18.53 -4.20
N GLY A 108 22.00 18.55 -4.68
CA GLY A 108 21.68 18.76 -6.10
C GLY A 108 21.88 17.52 -6.95
N GLU A 109 22.04 16.34 -6.36
CA GLU A 109 22.14 15.08 -7.08
C GLU A 109 20.73 14.59 -7.45
N LEU A 110 20.53 14.16 -8.69
CA LEU A 110 19.28 13.64 -9.20
C LEU A 110 18.96 12.29 -8.52
N LEU A 111 17.83 12.21 -7.81
CA LEU A 111 17.32 10.99 -7.17
C LEU A 111 16.54 10.13 -8.16
N THR A 112 15.50 10.71 -8.73
CA THR A 112 14.66 10.11 -9.78
C THR A 112 13.96 11.21 -10.55
N GLU A 113 13.47 10.89 -11.73
CA GLU A 113 12.71 11.83 -12.56
C GLU A 113 11.61 11.10 -13.33
N GLU A 114 10.52 11.78 -13.61
CA GLU A 114 9.45 11.27 -14.45
C GLU A 114 9.95 10.96 -15.85
N TYR A 115 9.41 9.89 -16.45
CA TYR A 115 9.83 9.43 -17.77
C TYR A 115 9.44 10.45 -18.85
N TRP A 116 10.43 11.07 -19.45
CA TRP A 116 10.22 12.07 -20.52
C TRP A 116 11.08 11.83 -21.75
N ARG A 117 12.08 10.95 -21.63
CA ARG A 117 13.03 10.64 -22.70
C ARG A 117 12.38 9.72 -23.72
N ASN A 118 11.88 10.30 -24.74
CA ASN A 118 11.47 9.57 -25.93
C ASN A 118 12.66 9.00 -26.70
N ARG A 119 13.76 8.67 -26.01
CA ARG A 119 15.01 8.08 -26.53
C ARG A 119 15.61 8.75 -27.79
N ASN A 120 14.98 9.78 -28.29
CA ASN A 120 15.46 10.52 -29.42
C ASN A 120 16.03 11.86 -28.94
N ARG A 121 17.32 11.85 -28.60
CA ARG A 121 18.07 13.05 -28.23
C ARG A 121 18.22 14.04 -29.39
N ILE A 122 17.92 13.61 -30.62
CA ILE A 122 18.17 14.38 -31.81
C ILE A 122 16.98 15.26 -32.19
N ASN A 123 15.77 14.76 -32.04
CA ASN A 123 14.57 15.54 -32.34
C ASN A 123 13.34 15.00 -31.59
N ARG A 124 12.97 15.67 -30.52
CA ARG A 124 11.76 15.32 -29.70
C ARG A 124 10.43 15.47 -30.45
N TYR A 125 10.44 16.15 -31.60
CA TYR A 125 9.23 16.37 -32.40
C TYR A 125 8.98 15.29 -33.45
N CYS A 126 9.95 14.42 -33.70
CA CYS A 126 9.84 13.36 -34.71
C CYS A 126 9.33 12.03 -34.14
N VAL A 127 8.82 12.01 -32.92
CA VAL A 127 8.26 10.81 -32.30
C VAL A 127 6.75 10.80 -32.46
N PRO A 128 6.20 9.95 -33.32
CA PRO A 128 4.75 9.93 -33.59
C PRO A 128 3.92 9.40 -32.40
N LEU A 129 4.57 8.69 -31.46
CA LEU A 129 3.93 8.14 -30.25
C LEU A 129 4.65 8.66 -29.01
N ARG A 130 4.03 9.60 -28.33
CA ARG A 130 4.51 10.06 -27.04
C ARG A 130 4.03 9.10 -25.96
N ILE A 131 4.96 8.62 -25.14
CA ILE A 131 4.66 7.87 -23.93
C ILE A 131 4.69 8.86 -22.77
N ASP A 132 3.55 9.10 -22.15
CA ASP A 132 3.45 9.99 -21.00
C ASP A 132 3.95 9.31 -19.72
N ALA A 133 4.55 10.11 -18.83
CA ALA A 133 4.97 9.62 -17.52
C ALA A 133 3.76 9.21 -16.67
N ARG A 134 2.67 9.96 -16.80
CA ARG A 134 1.42 9.78 -16.03
C ARG A 134 0.28 9.52 -17.00
N GLU A 135 -0.33 8.36 -16.91
CA GLU A 135 -1.42 7.95 -17.80
C GLU A 135 -2.61 7.43 -17.00
N LEU A 136 -3.75 8.10 -17.15
CA LEU A 136 -5.05 7.67 -16.63
C LEU A 136 -5.94 7.32 -17.82
N LYS A 137 -6.15 6.00 -18.05
CA LYS A 137 -6.96 5.48 -19.13
C LYS A 137 -8.33 5.06 -18.58
N PRO A 138 -9.43 5.64 -19.06
CA PRO A 138 -10.77 5.30 -18.60
C PRO A 138 -11.09 3.81 -18.80
N ILE A 139 -11.71 3.20 -17.80
CA ILE A 139 -12.21 1.83 -17.88
C ILE A 139 -13.65 1.87 -18.37
N PRO A 140 -14.00 1.25 -19.54
CA PRO A 140 -15.35 1.28 -20.03
C PRO A 140 -16.35 0.66 -19.05
N GLY A 141 -17.43 1.40 -18.76
CA GLY A 141 -18.47 0.95 -17.84
C GLY A 141 -18.15 1.13 -16.35
N SER A 142 -17.08 1.84 -16.04
CA SER A 142 -16.65 2.20 -14.68
C SER A 142 -16.40 3.71 -14.59
N THR A 143 -16.34 4.23 -13.37
CA THR A 143 -15.83 5.57 -13.06
C THR A 143 -14.34 5.59 -12.74
N ASP A 144 -13.68 4.45 -12.86
CA ASP A 144 -12.27 4.26 -12.54
C ASP A 144 -11.38 4.31 -13.80
N TYR A 145 -10.09 4.38 -13.53
CA TYR A 145 -9.05 4.43 -14.55
C TYR A 145 -8.03 3.31 -14.34
N GLU A 146 -7.52 2.74 -15.42
CA GLU A 146 -6.20 2.13 -15.41
C GLU A 146 -5.17 3.25 -15.25
N LEU A 147 -4.26 3.10 -14.30
CA LEU A 147 -3.23 4.09 -14.03
C LEU A 147 -1.85 3.51 -14.32
N THR A 148 -1.05 4.26 -15.05
CA THR A 148 0.36 3.97 -15.22
C THR A 148 1.20 5.19 -14.88
N MET A 149 2.21 5.00 -14.02
CA MET A 149 3.21 6.00 -13.67
C MET A 149 4.59 5.49 -14.03
N ARG A 150 5.38 6.31 -14.73
CA ARG A 150 6.71 5.93 -15.25
C ARG A 150 7.78 6.92 -14.82
N PHE A 151 8.91 6.37 -14.42
CA PHE A 151 10.14 7.11 -14.12
C PHE A 151 11.29 6.62 -15.00
N GLU A 152 12.29 7.47 -15.20
CA GLU A 152 13.55 7.07 -15.80
C GLU A 152 14.22 5.99 -14.94
N ALA A 153 14.95 5.09 -15.58
CA ALA A 153 15.74 4.08 -14.90
C ALA A 153 17.24 4.38 -15.02
N PHE A 154 17.98 4.11 -13.95
CA PHE A 154 19.42 4.27 -13.89
C PHE A 154 20.09 2.91 -13.76
N ASP A 155 21.15 2.66 -14.55
CA ASP A 155 21.79 1.35 -14.62
C ASP A 155 22.50 0.95 -13.32
N ASP A 156 23.01 1.93 -12.57
CA ASP A 156 23.73 1.77 -11.31
C ASP A 156 22.81 1.69 -10.08
N GLU A 157 21.52 1.93 -10.26
CA GLU A 157 20.54 1.94 -9.17
C GLU A 157 20.25 0.53 -8.66
N LYS A 158 20.27 0.36 -7.34
CA LYS A 158 19.79 -0.83 -6.63
C LYS A 158 18.52 -0.49 -5.88
N ILE A 159 17.54 -1.38 -5.94
CA ILE A 159 16.21 -1.19 -5.36
C ILE A 159 15.93 -2.30 -4.35
N PHE A 160 15.49 -1.93 -3.15
CA PHE A 160 15.22 -2.84 -2.04
C PHE A 160 13.81 -2.60 -1.51
N GLY A 161 13.29 -3.51 -0.69
CA GLY A 161 11.96 -3.41 -0.10
C GLY A 161 10.90 -4.17 -0.89
N MET A 162 9.72 -3.58 -1.06
CA MET A 162 8.53 -4.14 -1.71
C MET A 162 7.79 -5.21 -0.91
N GLY A 163 8.15 -5.43 0.36
CA GLY A 163 7.56 -6.47 1.19
C GLY A 163 8.24 -7.82 1.02
N GLN A 164 7.48 -8.89 1.19
CA GLN A 164 7.98 -10.27 1.16
C GLN A 164 7.45 -11.00 -0.07
N TYR A 165 8.35 -11.32 -0.99
CA TYR A 165 8.08 -12.12 -2.19
C TYR A 165 8.88 -13.42 -2.12
N GLN A 166 8.35 -14.49 -2.74
CA GLN A 166 9.04 -15.79 -2.86
C GLN A 166 10.08 -15.76 -3.97
N GLU A 167 11.08 -14.88 -3.85
CA GLU A 167 12.19 -14.76 -4.77
C GLU A 167 13.52 -14.61 -4.04
N LYS A 168 14.61 -14.94 -4.72
CA LYS A 168 15.95 -14.97 -4.12
C LYS A 168 16.65 -13.62 -4.09
N ASN A 169 16.25 -12.67 -4.95
CA ASN A 169 17.00 -11.45 -5.16
C ASN A 169 16.57 -10.35 -4.19
N LEU A 170 17.51 -9.91 -3.36
CA LEU A 170 17.30 -8.76 -2.49
C LEU A 170 17.19 -7.45 -3.30
N ASN A 171 18.08 -7.27 -4.28
CA ASN A 171 17.98 -6.16 -5.23
C ASN A 171 16.93 -6.46 -6.29
N LYS A 172 15.90 -5.60 -6.37
CA LYS A 172 14.76 -5.74 -7.27
C LYS A 172 15.00 -5.16 -8.66
N LYS A 173 16.17 -4.59 -8.94
CA LYS A 173 16.50 -4.09 -10.28
C LYS A 173 16.41 -5.24 -11.30
N GLY A 174 15.67 -5.01 -12.39
CA GLY A 174 15.34 -6.04 -13.39
C GLY A 174 14.09 -6.87 -13.07
N ALA A 175 13.50 -6.73 -11.89
CA ALA A 175 12.29 -7.47 -11.52
C ALA A 175 11.00 -6.81 -12.01
N MET A 176 9.99 -7.64 -12.26
CA MET A 176 8.61 -7.27 -12.35
C MET A 176 7.86 -7.95 -11.19
N LEU A 177 7.25 -7.15 -10.33
CA LEU A 177 6.52 -7.62 -9.16
C LEU A 177 5.02 -7.36 -9.35
N GLU A 178 4.21 -8.37 -9.08
CA GLU A 178 2.77 -8.20 -9.01
C GLU A 178 2.40 -7.60 -7.64
N LEU A 179 1.70 -6.48 -7.64
CA LEU A 179 1.21 -5.84 -6.43
C LEU A 179 -0.13 -6.48 -6.05
N ALA A 180 -0.04 -7.63 -5.38
CA ALA A 180 -1.17 -8.39 -4.89
C ALA A 180 -0.73 -9.27 -3.72
N HIS A 181 -1.61 -9.45 -2.74
CA HIS A 181 -1.37 -10.39 -1.65
C HIS A 181 -1.70 -11.80 -2.07
N ARG A 182 -0.85 -12.75 -1.66
CA ARG A 182 -1.03 -14.18 -1.87
C ARG A 182 -0.61 -14.95 -0.63
N ASN A 183 -0.96 -16.22 -0.56
CA ASN A 183 -0.40 -17.10 0.45
C ASN A 183 1.14 -17.12 0.36
N SER A 184 1.81 -16.93 1.50
CA SER A 184 3.27 -16.82 1.66
C SER A 184 3.89 -15.58 0.99
N GLN A 185 3.10 -14.57 0.64
CA GLN A 185 3.56 -13.33 0.03
C GLN A 185 2.83 -12.13 0.63
N ALA A 186 3.59 -11.13 1.09
CA ALA A 186 3.06 -9.84 1.52
C ALA A 186 3.62 -8.75 0.60
N SER A 187 2.74 -8.09 -0.16
CA SER A 187 3.10 -6.97 -1.02
C SER A 187 3.01 -5.68 -0.22
N VAL A 188 4.14 -5.00 -0.04
CA VAL A 188 4.22 -3.66 0.55
C VAL A 188 4.86 -2.75 -0.48
N PRO A 189 4.09 -1.88 -1.17
CA PRO A 189 4.58 -1.14 -2.34
C PRO A 189 5.43 0.07 -1.92
N PHE A 190 6.39 -0.17 -1.05
CA PHE A 190 7.42 0.77 -0.61
C PHE A 190 8.80 0.22 -0.98
N MET A 191 9.57 1.04 -1.68
CA MET A 191 10.93 0.71 -2.05
C MET A 191 11.92 1.74 -1.51
N VAL A 192 13.17 1.29 -1.29
CA VAL A 192 14.33 2.13 -0.96
C VAL A 192 15.35 2.00 -2.10
N SER A 193 15.78 3.13 -2.62
CA SER A 193 16.79 3.20 -3.68
C SER A 193 18.18 3.49 -3.12
N SER A 194 19.20 2.85 -3.71
CA SER A 194 20.61 3.17 -3.44
C SER A 194 20.99 4.62 -3.78
N ARG A 195 20.14 5.34 -4.48
CA ARG A 195 20.31 6.77 -4.81
C ARG A 195 19.86 7.71 -3.68
N GLY A 196 19.44 7.18 -2.53
CA GLY A 196 19.08 7.96 -1.34
C GLY A 196 17.64 8.46 -1.31
N TYR A 197 16.71 7.71 -1.87
CA TYR A 197 15.28 8.00 -1.76
C TYR A 197 14.45 6.76 -1.45
N GLY A 198 13.27 6.99 -0.85
CA GLY A 198 12.20 6.02 -0.71
C GLY A 198 11.00 6.43 -1.54
N PHE A 199 10.30 5.45 -2.10
CA PHE A 199 9.08 5.67 -2.88
C PHE A 199 8.00 4.71 -2.41
N PHE A 200 6.82 5.25 -2.09
CA PHE A 200 5.65 4.48 -1.69
C PHE A 200 4.49 4.73 -2.66
N TRP A 201 4.02 3.65 -3.27
CA TRP A 201 2.84 3.64 -4.12
C TRP A 201 1.58 3.48 -3.26
N ASN A 202 0.93 4.60 -2.94
CA ASN A 202 -0.27 4.62 -2.09
C ASN A 202 -1.53 4.24 -2.88
N ASN A 203 -1.56 3.02 -3.39
CA ASN A 203 -2.65 2.52 -4.19
C ASN A 203 -2.92 1.04 -3.86
N PRO A 204 -4.13 0.69 -3.35
CA PRO A 204 -4.46 -0.69 -2.97
C PRO A 204 -4.91 -1.57 -4.14
N ALA A 205 -5.06 -1.02 -5.34
CA ALA A 205 -5.48 -1.78 -6.50
C ALA A 205 -4.44 -2.85 -6.87
N ILE A 206 -4.91 -3.99 -7.36
CA ILE A 206 -4.04 -4.97 -8.02
C ILE A 206 -3.32 -4.28 -9.16
N GLY A 207 -2.01 -4.49 -9.24
CA GLY A 207 -1.18 -3.86 -10.23
C GLY A 207 0.18 -4.52 -10.37
N THR A 208 1.14 -3.77 -10.90
CA THR A 208 2.53 -4.22 -11.06
C THR A 208 3.52 -3.10 -10.79
N ALA A 209 4.70 -3.46 -10.29
CA ALA A 209 5.88 -2.61 -10.26
C ALA A 209 6.97 -3.26 -11.13
N VAL A 210 7.48 -2.52 -12.10
CA VAL A 210 8.54 -2.97 -13.02
C VAL A 210 9.78 -2.11 -12.83
N PHE A 211 10.88 -2.71 -12.41
CA PHE A 211 12.16 -2.04 -12.20
C PHE A 211 13.12 -2.35 -13.37
N GLY A 212 12.70 -1.99 -14.58
CA GLY A 212 13.42 -2.32 -15.80
C GLY A 212 14.72 -1.53 -16.01
N ALA A 213 15.49 -1.91 -17.04
CA ALA A 213 16.69 -1.19 -17.44
C ALA A 213 16.39 0.16 -18.10
N ASN A 214 15.24 0.30 -18.75
CA ASN A 214 14.87 1.50 -19.51
C ASN A 214 13.95 2.45 -18.77
N LYS A 215 13.10 1.91 -17.90
CA LYS A 215 12.13 2.65 -17.11
C LYS A 215 11.75 1.87 -15.85
N THR A 216 11.38 2.61 -14.84
CA THR A 216 10.62 2.10 -13.68
C THR A 216 9.15 2.41 -13.92
N GLU A 217 8.27 1.42 -13.81
CA GLU A 217 6.85 1.59 -14.08
C GLU A 217 6.00 1.04 -12.93
N TRP A 218 5.01 1.82 -12.53
CA TRP A 218 3.98 1.45 -11.55
C TRP A 218 2.63 1.44 -12.26
N TYR A 219 1.89 0.37 -12.09
CA TYR A 219 0.59 0.18 -12.71
C TYR A 219 -0.46 -0.21 -11.66
N ALA A 220 -1.64 0.40 -11.75
CA ALA A 220 -2.84 0.02 -11.01
C ALA A 220 -3.97 -0.28 -11.98
N LYS A 221 -4.61 -1.43 -11.78
CA LYS A 221 -5.67 -1.93 -12.68
C LYS A 221 -6.95 -1.08 -12.62
N SER A 222 -7.27 -0.52 -11.44
CA SER A 222 -8.50 0.26 -11.25
C SER A 222 -8.32 1.24 -10.10
N THR A 223 -8.40 2.53 -10.38
CA THR A 223 -8.25 3.59 -9.37
C THR A 223 -8.84 4.91 -9.85
N LYS A 224 -9.14 5.82 -8.93
CA LYS A 224 -9.64 7.18 -9.25
C LYS A 224 -8.53 8.23 -9.33
N LYS A 225 -7.36 7.93 -8.77
CA LYS A 225 -6.25 8.89 -8.65
C LYS A 225 -4.89 8.22 -8.70
N LEU A 226 -3.91 8.96 -9.15
CA LEU A 226 -2.50 8.72 -8.81
C LEU A 226 -2.29 9.19 -7.37
N ASP A 227 -1.61 8.41 -6.57
CA ASP A 227 -1.19 8.79 -5.22
C ASP A 227 0.13 8.08 -4.88
N TYR A 228 1.18 8.85 -4.65
CA TYR A 228 2.44 8.32 -4.18
C TYR A 228 3.14 9.27 -3.21
N PHE A 229 3.96 8.70 -2.36
CA PHE A 229 4.84 9.41 -1.44
C PHE A 229 6.29 9.17 -1.85
N ILE A 230 7.09 10.23 -1.82
CA ILE A 230 8.53 10.16 -2.08
C ILE A 230 9.30 10.93 -1.00
N THR A 231 10.39 10.34 -0.55
CA THR A 231 11.22 10.92 0.52
C THR A 231 12.71 10.79 0.20
N ALA A 232 13.52 11.73 0.66
CA ALA A 232 14.98 11.67 0.55
C ALA A 232 15.64 11.49 1.92
N GLY A 233 16.74 10.76 1.96
CA GLY A 233 17.53 10.55 3.16
C GLY A 233 18.98 10.19 2.83
N ASP A 234 19.91 10.55 3.72
CA ASP A 234 21.32 10.20 3.57
C ASP A 234 21.60 8.72 3.91
N THR A 235 20.67 8.10 4.62
CA THR A 235 20.75 6.69 5.03
C THR A 235 19.41 5.99 4.85
N PRO A 236 19.39 4.67 4.68
CA PRO A 236 18.14 3.90 4.67
C PRO A 236 17.31 4.10 5.94
N PHE A 237 17.98 4.27 7.10
CA PHE A 237 17.30 4.53 8.38
C PHE A 237 16.48 5.85 8.35
N GLU A 238 17.01 6.91 7.77
CA GLU A 238 16.29 8.17 7.63
C GLU A 238 15.06 8.03 6.72
N ILE A 239 15.21 7.28 5.64
CA ILE A 239 14.13 6.98 4.68
C ILE A 239 13.01 6.20 5.38
N GLU A 240 13.35 5.13 6.09
CA GLU A 240 12.39 4.31 6.85
C GLU A 240 11.72 5.11 7.98
N LYS A 241 12.45 5.98 8.65
CA LYS A 241 11.90 6.88 9.68
C LYS A 241 10.82 7.79 9.12
N GLN A 242 11.01 8.33 7.92
CA GLN A 242 10.04 9.21 7.26
C GLN A 242 8.84 8.41 6.75
N TYR A 243 9.07 7.23 6.16
CA TYR A 243 8.01 6.33 5.75
C TYR A 243 7.13 5.92 6.94
N SER A 244 7.72 5.48 8.05
CA SER A 244 6.97 5.11 9.25
C SER A 244 6.27 6.29 9.91
N ALA A 245 6.79 7.52 9.78
CA ALA A 245 6.09 8.72 10.23
C ALA A 245 4.86 9.01 9.36
N ALA A 246 4.93 8.74 8.05
CA ALA A 246 3.84 8.98 7.10
C ALA A 246 2.75 7.90 7.13
N THR A 247 3.10 6.66 7.46
CA THR A 247 2.17 5.50 7.43
C THR A 247 1.75 4.99 8.82
N GLY A 248 2.32 5.57 9.86
CA GLY A 248 2.12 5.12 11.23
C GLY A 248 3.32 4.31 11.76
N ARG A 249 3.62 4.51 13.03
CA ARG A 249 4.71 3.82 13.71
C ARG A 249 4.22 2.50 14.27
N THR A 250 5.00 1.45 14.07
CA THR A 250 4.75 0.15 14.71
C THR A 250 4.76 0.30 16.23
N PRO A 251 3.70 -0.12 16.94
CA PRO A 251 3.69 -0.12 18.39
C PRO A 251 4.74 -1.09 18.94
N MET A 252 5.16 -0.86 20.19
CA MET A 252 6.05 -1.80 20.88
C MET A 252 5.37 -3.17 20.97
N MET A 253 6.08 -4.21 20.52
CA MET A 253 5.61 -5.58 20.63
C MET A 253 5.48 -5.96 22.11
N PRO A 254 4.38 -6.59 22.55
CA PRO A 254 4.25 -7.10 23.90
C PRO A 254 5.26 -8.23 24.16
N GLU A 255 5.68 -8.38 25.41
CA GLU A 255 6.75 -9.31 25.81
C GLU A 255 6.48 -10.75 25.36
N TYR A 256 5.24 -11.25 25.54
CA TYR A 256 4.87 -12.59 25.09
C TYR A 256 4.97 -12.78 23.56
N GLY A 257 4.90 -11.68 22.78
CA GLY A 257 5.05 -11.71 21.33
C GLY A 257 6.45 -12.15 20.88
N MET A 258 7.46 -11.97 21.74
CA MET A 258 8.85 -12.38 21.50
C MET A 258 9.17 -13.77 22.03
N GLY A 259 8.22 -14.41 22.72
CA GLY A 259 8.41 -15.73 23.33
C GLY A 259 8.05 -16.88 22.39
N TYR A 260 7.91 -18.08 22.98
CA TYR A 260 7.55 -19.28 22.23
C TYR A 260 6.04 -19.39 21.98
N TRP A 261 5.67 -19.46 20.72
CA TRP A 261 4.30 -19.67 20.26
C TRP A 261 4.10 -21.11 19.81
N GLN A 262 3.27 -21.84 20.54
CA GLN A 262 2.91 -23.19 20.19
C GLN A 262 1.73 -23.18 19.23
N CYS A 263 1.93 -23.74 18.05
CA CYS A 263 0.88 -23.97 17.07
C CYS A 263 0.96 -25.42 16.56
N LYS A 264 -0.17 -25.99 16.27
CA LYS A 264 -0.35 -27.20 15.48
C LYS A 264 -1.27 -26.82 14.33
N LEU A 265 -1.12 -27.40 13.16
CA LEU A 265 -1.96 -27.07 12.01
C LEU A 265 -3.44 -26.89 12.39
N ARG A 266 -3.93 -27.73 13.32
CA ARG A 266 -5.09 -27.41 14.17
C ARG A 266 -5.16 -28.30 15.40
N TYR A 267 -5.63 -27.72 16.50
CA TYR A 267 -6.19 -28.46 17.63
C TYR A 267 -7.67 -28.75 17.33
N ARG A 268 -8.13 -29.93 17.65
CA ARG A 268 -9.49 -30.37 17.30
C ARG A 268 -10.53 -29.91 18.31
N ASN A 269 -10.16 -29.83 19.58
CA ASN A 269 -11.05 -29.50 20.68
C ASN A 269 -10.31 -28.85 21.86
N GLN A 270 -11.12 -28.42 22.84
CA GLN A 270 -10.66 -27.77 24.05
C GLN A 270 -9.73 -28.65 24.89
N ASP A 271 -10.03 -29.93 25.01
CA ASP A 271 -9.23 -30.86 25.84
C ASP A 271 -7.83 -31.08 25.26
N GLU A 272 -7.73 -31.15 23.93
CA GLU A 272 -6.43 -31.35 23.24
C GLU A 272 -5.50 -30.16 23.49
N ILE A 273 -5.99 -28.93 23.38
CA ILE A 273 -5.15 -27.73 23.57
C ILE A 273 -4.73 -27.57 25.05
N LEU A 274 -5.64 -27.84 25.99
CA LEU A 274 -5.31 -27.82 27.41
C LEU A 274 -4.30 -28.90 27.80
N ALA A 275 -4.42 -30.12 27.24
CA ALA A 275 -3.47 -31.19 27.47
C ALA A 275 -2.05 -30.81 27.02
N VAL A 276 -1.91 -30.16 25.88
CA VAL A 276 -0.61 -29.68 25.37
C VAL A 276 -0.03 -28.61 26.28
N ALA A 277 -0.81 -27.63 26.69
CA ALA A 277 -0.36 -26.57 27.59
C ALA A 277 0.09 -27.11 28.95
N ARG A 278 -0.72 -27.99 29.54
CA ARG A 278 -0.41 -28.67 30.83
C ARG A 278 0.89 -29.48 30.75
N GLU A 279 1.09 -30.21 29.64
CA GLU A 279 2.30 -31.03 29.46
C GLU A 279 3.57 -30.16 29.29
N HIS A 280 3.49 -29.02 28.59
CA HIS A 280 4.62 -28.07 28.54
C HIS A 280 4.98 -27.56 29.93
N LYS A 281 3.99 -27.15 30.73
CA LYS A 281 4.21 -26.70 32.11
C LYS A 281 4.80 -27.80 32.99
N LYS A 282 4.28 -29.01 32.90
CA LYS A 282 4.79 -30.18 33.64
C LYS A 282 6.26 -30.46 33.33
N ARG A 283 6.70 -30.25 32.09
CA ARG A 283 8.08 -30.44 31.65
C ARG A 283 8.98 -29.23 31.90
N GLY A 284 8.46 -28.15 32.43
CA GLY A 284 9.21 -26.90 32.59
C GLY A 284 9.61 -26.23 31.27
N LEU A 285 8.91 -26.54 30.18
CA LEU A 285 9.15 -25.93 28.87
C LEU A 285 8.42 -24.56 28.77
N PRO A 286 9.10 -23.54 28.23
CA PRO A 286 8.46 -22.24 28.05
C PRO A 286 7.34 -22.32 27.01
N MET A 287 6.29 -21.53 27.23
CA MET A 287 5.23 -21.28 26.25
C MET A 287 4.59 -19.97 26.64
N ASP A 288 4.61 -19.01 25.74
CA ASP A 288 4.07 -17.66 25.94
C ASP A 288 2.74 -17.46 25.24
N ALA A 289 2.52 -18.13 24.13
CA ALA A 289 1.26 -18.15 23.43
C ALA A 289 0.91 -19.54 22.86
N ILE A 290 -0.39 -19.82 22.74
CA ILE A 290 -0.91 -21.00 22.03
C ILE A 290 -1.95 -20.58 21.02
N VAL A 291 -1.85 -21.12 19.79
CA VAL A 291 -2.68 -20.72 18.67
C VAL A 291 -3.76 -21.76 18.40
N ILE A 292 -5.02 -21.30 18.39
CA ILE A 292 -6.17 -22.07 17.92
C ILE A 292 -6.34 -21.71 16.44
N ASP A 293 -5.89 -22.61 15.58
CA ASP A 293 -5.93 -22.41 14.13
C ASP A 293 -7.31 -22.75 13.54
N PHE A 294 -7.43 -22.79 12.23
CA PHE A 294 -8.69 -22.92 11.50
C PHE A 294 -9.56 -24.14 11.91
N PHE A 295 -10.84 -24.10 11.54
CA PHE A 295 -11.87 -25.10 11.83
C PHE A 295 -12.15 -25.34 13.32
N HIS A 296 -11.96 -24.32 14.16
CA HIS A 296 -12.58 -24.26 15.47
C HIS A 296 -14.04 -23.78 15.41
N TRP A 297 -14.48 -23.36 14.23
CA TRP A 297 -15.83 -22.96 13.86
C TRP A 297 -16.59 -24.09 13.14
N THR A 298 -17.90 -24.03 13.13
CA THR A 298 -18.77 -24.94 12.37
C THR A 298 -18.65 -24.66 10.86
N MET A 299 -18.76 -23.40 10.48
CA MET A 299 -18.70 -22.92 9.09
C MET A 299 -17.81 -21.68 8.99
N GLN A 300 -17.13 -21.51 7.86
CA GLN A 300 -16.38 -20.29 7.58
C GLN A 300 -17.34 -19.08 7.59
N GLY A 301 -16.96 -18.01 8.28
CA GLY A 301 -17.78 -16.81 8.39
C GLY A 301 -18.71 -16.76 9.60
N GLU A 302 -18.73 -17.78 10.48
CA GLU A 302 -19.51 -17.73 11.71
C GLU A 302 -18.79 -16.97 12.83
N PHE A 303 -17.47 -16.85 12.77
CA PHE A 303 -16.66 -16.10 13.75
C PHE A 303 -16.94 -16.51 15.20
N LYS A 304 -17.09 -17.81 15.44
CA LYS A 304 -17.37 -18.37 16.77
C LYS A 304 -16.78 -19.78 16.90
N PHE A 305 -16.66 -20.26 18.14
CA PHE A 305 -16.30 -21.63 18.41
C PHE A 305 -17.46 -22.60 18.13
N GLU A 306 -17.14 -23.81 17.62
CA GLU A 306 -18.09 -24.93 17.58
C GLU A 306 -18.36 -25.44 19.00
N PRO A 307 -19.60 -25.30 19.54
CA PRO A 307 -19.84 -25.59 20.95
C PRO A 307 -19.58 -27.04 21.37
N ARG A 308 -19.72 -27.99 20.44
CA ARG A 308 -19.47 -29.42 20.72
C ARG A 308 -18.00 -29.67 21.05
N ASP A 309 -17.10 -29.05 20.31
CA ASP A 309 -15.65 -29.27 20.41
C ASP A 309 -14.98 -28.27 21.36
N TRP A 310 -15.63 -27.12 21.60
CA TRP A 310 -15.20 -26.02 22.47
C TRP A 310 -16.32 -25.60 23.44
N PRO A 311 -16.67 -26.46 24.43
CA PRO A 311 -17.87 -26.26 25.25
C PRO A 311 -17.76 -25.07 26.20
N ASP A 312 -16.59 -24.71 26.68
CA ASP A 312 -16.38 -23.58 27.59
C ASP A 312 -15.07 -22.81 27.23
N PRO A 313 -15.10 -21.99 26.16
CA PRO A 313 -13.93 -21.22 25.76
C PRO A 313 -13.42 -20.26 26.86
N LYS A 314 -14.31 -19.74 27.68
CA LYS A 314 -13.93 -18.84 28.79
C LYS A 314 -13.09 -19.56 29.85
N ALA A 315 -13.52 -20.72 30.32
CA ALA A 315 -12.78 -21.52 31.31
C ALA A 315 -11.42 -21.98 30.71
N MET A 316 -11.41 -22.39 29.46
CA MET A 316 -10.16 -22.75 28.74
C MET A 316 -9.16 -21.59 28.73
N VAL A 317 -9.59 -20.41 28.34
CA VAL A 317 -8.72 -19.22 28.28
C VAL A 317 -8.23 -18.80 29.66
N ASP A 318 -9.10 -18.86 30.66
CA ASP A 318 -8.71 -18.55 32.05
C ASP A 318 -7.66 -19.53 32.59
N GLU A 319 -7.78 -20.81 32.27
CA GLU A 319 -6.78 -21.83 32.64
C GLU A 319 -5.45 -21.58 31.92
N LEU A 320 -5.45 -21.35 30.60
CA LEU A 320 -4.24 -21.01 29.83
C LEU A 320 -3.56 -19.77 30.42
N LYS A 321 -4.32 -18.75 30.72
CA LYS A 321 -3.84 -17.51 31.32
C LYS A 321 -3.25 -17.72 32.73
N SER A 322 -3.85 -18.61 33.55
CA SER A 322 -3.29 -18.97 34.86
C SER A 322 -1.91 -19.64 34.76
N MET A 323 -1.61 -20.26 33.63
CA MET A 323 -0.32 -20.82 33.28
C MET A 323 0.65 -19.80 32.63
N GLY A 324 0.22 -18.52 32.49
CA GLY A 324 1.01 -17.47 31.79
C GLY A 324 1.06 -17.65 30.27
N ILE A 325 0.02 -18.25 29.66
CA ILE A 325 -0.07 -18.52 28.25
C ILE A 325 -1.17 -17.65 27.64
N GLU A 326 -0.83 -16.81 26.65
CA GLU A 326 -1.82 -16.05 25.88
C GLU A 326 -2.46 -16.94 24.82
N THR A 327 -3.77 -16.73 24.59
CA THR A 327 -4.52 -17.48 23.58
C THR A 327 -4.70 -16.63 22.33
N VAL A 328 -4.37 -17.18 21.18
CA VAL A 328 -4.50 -16.56 19.87
C VAL A 328 -5.44 -17.40 19.01
N VAL A 329 -6.34 -16.75 18.28
CA VAL A 329 -7.32 -17.43 17.39
C VAL A 329 -7.09 -16.98 15.96
N SER A 330 -7.01 -17.92 15.02
CA SER A 330 -7.00 -17.65 13.58
C SER A 330 -8.43 -17.36 13.10
N VAL A 331 -8.63 -16.23 12.46
CA VAL A 331 -9.93 -15.83 11.89
C VAL A 331 -9.76 -15.64 10.38
N TRP A 332 -10.56 -16.37 9.59
CA TRP A 332 -10.50 -16.27 8.14
C TRP A 332 -11.50 -15.23 7.60
N PRO A 333 -11.16 -14.51 6.53
CA PRO A 333 -12.05 -13.50 5.94
C PRO A 333 -13.10 -14.11 5.01
N THR A 334 -13.10 -15.42 4.85
CA THR A 334 -14.03 -16.15 3.97
C THR A 334 -15.33 -16.47 4.69
N VAL A 335 -16.43 -16.36 3.96
CA VAL A 335 -17.80 -16.64 4.42
C VAL A 335 -18.40 -17.71 3.51
N ASP A 336 -18.76 -18.86 4.06
CA ASP A 336 -19.44 -19.93 3.35
C ASP A 336 -20.92 -19.57 3.18
N GLU A 337 -21.53 -19.87 2.05
CA GLU A 337 -22.94 -19.59 1.79
C GLU A 337 -23.92 -20.23 2.79
N ARG A 338 -23.48 -21.30 3.49
CA ARG A 338 -24.22 -21.99 4.52
C ARG A 338 -24.02 -21.38 5.93
N SER A 339 -23.11 -20.42 6.07
CA SER A 339 -22.88 -19.71 7.33
C SER A 339 -24.14 -18.96 7.77
N GLU A 340 -24.40 -18.96 9.07
CA GLU A 340 -25.52 -18.21 9.65
C GLU A 340 -25.44 -16.69 9.35
N ASN A 341 -24.27 -16.17 9.05
CA ASN A 341 -24.03 -14.76 8.78
C ASN A 341 -24.13 -14.41 7.28
N TYR A 342 -24.12 -15.42 6.38
CA TYR A 342 -24.04 -15.17 4.94
C TYR A 342 -25.22 -14.33 4.41
N GLY A 343 -26.44 -14.71 4.75
CA GLY A 343 -27.65 -14.00 4.28
C GLY A 343 -27.63 -12.53 4.64
N GLU A 344 -27.40 -12.21 5.92
CA GLU A 344 -27.32 -10.81 6.39
C GLU A 344 -26.17 -10.04 5.74
N MET A 345 -25.01 -10.66 5.59
CA MET A 345 -23.85 -10.01 4.99
C MET A 345 -24.06 -9.76 3.50
N ASN A 346 -24.69 -10.70 2.79
CA ASN A 346 -25.04 -10.53 1.38
C ASN A 346 -26.06 -9.41 1.18
N ASP A 347 -27.14 -9.39 1.95
CA ASP A 347 -28.22 -8.40 1.83
C ASP A 347 -27.74 -6.97 2.14
N ARG A 348 -26.74 -6.84 3.01
CA ARG A 348 -26.14 -5.55 3.35
C ARG A 348 -24.99 -5.12 2.42
N GLY A 349 -24.63 -5.93 1.43
CA GLY A 349 -23.49 -5.65 0.55
C GLY A 349 -22.14 -5.68 1.27
N TYR A 350 -21.97 -6.59 2.23
CA TYR A 350 -20.73 -6.75 3.01
C TYR A 350 -19.78 -7.80 2.42
N LEU A 351 -20.20 -8.47 1.35
CA LEU A 351 -19.40 -9.46 0.64
C LEU A 351 -18.80 -8.87 -0.62
N VAL A 352 -17.58 -9.31 -0.96
CA VAL A 352 -16.90 -8.90 -2.20
C VAL A 352 -17.69 -9.40 -3.40
N THR A 353 -17.96 -8.51 -4.33
CA THR A 353 -18.60 -8.82 -5.61
C THR A 353 -17.67 -8.45 -6.77
N PRO A 354 -17.68 -9.18 -7.89
CA PRO A 354 -16.95 -8.78 -9.07
C PRO A 354 -17.59 -7.53 -9.72
N ASP A 355 -16.80 -6.79 -10.49
CA ASP A 355 -17.20 -5.55 -11.18
C ASP A 355 -18.51 -5.64 -11.99
N ARG A 356 -18.89 -6.83 -12.39
CA ARG A 356 -20.05 -7.06 -13.28
C ARG A 356 -21.28 -7.63 -12.58
N GLY A 357 -21.30 -7.56 -11.25
CA GLY A 357 -22.48 -7.86 -10.44
C GLY A 357 -22.87 -9.36 -10.32
N LEU A 358 -22.11 -10.28 -10.90
CA LEU A 358 -22.34 -11.70 -10.70
C LEU A 358 -21.59 -12.18 -9.45
N SER A 359 -22.28 -12.82 -8.53
CA SER A 359 -21.65 -13.47 -7.37
C SER A 359 -20.66 -14.52 -7.85
N TYR A 360 -19.44 -14.46 -7.36
CA TYR A 360 -18.42 -15.46 -7.62
C TYR A 360 -17.97 -16.08 -6.31
N HIS A 361 -18.14 -17.39 -6.20
CA HIS A 361 -17.71 -18.15 -5.06
C HIS A 361 -16.39 -18.85 -5.35
N MET A 362 -15.50 -18.84 -4.37
CA MET A 362 -14.25 -19.56 -4.43
C MET A 362 -14.46 -20.98 -3.88
N SER A 363 -13.94 -21.97 -4.58
CA SER A 363 -13.88 -23.35 -4.06
C SER A 363 -12.65 -23.47 -3.14
N TRP A 364 -12.76 -22.95 -1.92
CA TRP A 364 -11.70 -23.05 -0.92
C TRP A 364 -12.26 -23.64 0.39
N MET A 365 -12.11 -24.96 0.55
CA MET A 365 -12.63 -25.70 1.72
C MET A 365 -14.11 -25.43 1.97
N GLY A 366 -14.88 -25.22 0.92
CA GLY A 366 -16.28 -24.83 0.90
C GLY A 366 -16.60 -23.96 -0.31
N ASN A 367 -17.85 -23.53 -0.41
CA ASN A 367 -18.30 -22.54 -1.38
C ASN A 367 -18.31 -21.17 -0.71
N THR A 368 -17.23 -20.42 -0.84
CA THR A 368 -16.95 -19.24 0.00
C THR A 368 -16.76 -17.98 -0.80
N VAL A 369 -17.00 -16.83 -0.16
CA VAL A 369 -16.72 -15.49 -0.66
C VAL A 369 -16.01 -14.69 0.43
N PHE A 370 -15.17 -13.73 0.05
CA PHE A 370 -14.57 -12.82 1.02
C PHE A 370 -15.59 -11.79 1.54
N TYR A 371 -15.52 -11.43 2.82
CA TYR A 371 -16.17 -10.19 3.24
C TYR A 371 -15.32 -8.98 2.76
N ASP A 372 -15.99 -7.88 2.47
CA ASP A 372 -15.34 -6.65 2.03
C ASP A 372 -14.71 -5.92 3.23
N ALA A 373 -13.42 -6.14 3.45
CA ALA A 373 -12.68 -5.50 4.53
C ALA A 373 -12.48 -3.97 4.32
N THR A 374 -12.81 -3.44 3.16
CA THR A 374 -12.76 -1.99 2.90
C THR A 374 -14.09 -1.30 3.24
N ASN A 375 -15.17 -2.07 3.42
CA ASN A 375 -16.48 -1.56 3.79
C ASN A 375 -16.59 -1.37 5.31
N PRO A 376 -16.77 -0.13 5.83
CA PRO A 376 -16.87 0.12 7.27
C PRO A 376 -18.01 -0.65 7.96
N GLY A 377 -19.12 -0.90 7.25
CA GLY A 377 -20.24 -1.70 7.77
C GLY A 377 -19.83 -3.16 7.95
N ALA A 378 -19.12 -3.74 7.00
CA ALA A 378 -18.60 -5.11 7.08
C ALA A 378 -17.55 -5.24 8.18
N GLN A 379 -16.63 -4.28 8.30
CA GLN A 379 -15.64 -4.23 9.39
C GLN A 379 -16.34 -4.25 10.76
N LYS A 380 -17.33 -3.38 10.94
CA LYS A 380 -18.09 -3.31 12.20
C LYS A 380 -18.81 -4.61 12.47
N PHE A 381 -19.49 -5.19 11.48
CA PHE A 381 -20.22 -6.45 11.63
C PHE A 381 -19.29 -7.59 12.08
N VAL A 382 -18.18 -7.81 11.37
CA VAL A 382 -17.21 -8.85 11.72
C VAL A 382 -16.59 -8.60 13.10
N TRP A 383 -16.27 -7.33 13.42
CA TRP A 383 -15.76 -6.98 14.74
C TRP A 383 -16.76 -7.30 15.86
N GLU A 384 -18.05 -6.97 15.71
CA GLU A 384 -19.09 -7.26 16.72
C GLU A 384 -19.20 -8.78 16.97
N LYS A 385 -19.18 -9.59 15.91
CA LYS A 385 -19.18 -11.07 16.04
C LYS A 385 -17.94 -11.58 16.76
N CYS A 386 -16.77 -11.10 16.36
CA CYS A 386 -15.51 -11.46 17.01
C CYS A 386 -15.43 -10.98 18.46
N LYS A 387 -15.95 -9.79 18.74
CA LYS A 387 -16.00 -9.24 20.10
C LYS A 387 -16.86 -10.12 21.01
N GLU A 388 -18.03 -10.51 20.54
CA GLU A 388 -18.93 -11.38 21.29
C GLU A 388 -18.32 -12.76 21.57
N ASN A 389 -17.79 -13.40 20.53
CA ASN A 389 -17.46 -14.83 20.57
C ASN A 389 -16.02 -15.11 21.01
N TYR A 390 -15.09 -14.17 20.82
CA TYR A 390 -13.69 -14.35 21.20
C TYR A 390 -13.23 -13.36 22.27
N TYR A 391 -13.42 -12.06 22.05
CA TYR A 391 -12.89 -11.05 22.95
C TYR A 391 -13.49 -11.12 24.36
N LYS A 392 -14.80 -11.32 24.48
CA LYS A 392 -15.48 -11.51 25.78
C LYS A 392 -15.03 -12.77 26.52
N ASN A 393 -14.56 -13.78 25.81
CA ASN A 393 -13.96 -14.97 26.39
C ASN A 393 -12.48 -14.79 26.80
N GLY A 394 -11.93 -13.58 26.68
CA GLY A 394 -10.55 -13.24 27.09
C GLY A 394 -9.52 -13.36 26.01
N ILE A 395 -9.89 -13.73 24.77
CA ILE A 395 -9.00 -13.80 23.61
C ILE A 395 -8.87 -12.40 23.04
N ARG A 396 -7.69 -11.79 23.23
CA ARG A 396 -7.43 -10.41 22.81
C ARG A 396 -6.75 -10.32 21.45
N TRP A 397 -6.20 -11.42 20.94
CA TRP A 397 -5.37 -11.47 19.74
C TRP A 397 -5.98 -12.39 18.69
N LYS A 398 -5.94 -11.90 17.43
CA LYS A 398 -6.42 -12.62 16.26
C LYS A 398 -5.34 -12.62 15.19
N ILE A 399 -5.09 -13.76 14.59
CA ILE A 399 -4.33 -13.87 13.36
C ILE A 399 -5.36 -14.02 12.24
N ASN A 400 -5.42 -13.04 11.33
CA ASN A 400 -6.18 -13.20 10.10
C ASN A 400 -5.37 -14.10 9.18
N GLY A 401 -5.85 -15.29 8.90
CA GLY A 401 -5.09 -16.40 8.32
C GLY A 401 -4.56 -16.22 6.91
N TYR A 402 -4.82 -15.08 6.24
CA TYR A 402 -4.29 -14.79 4.90
C TYR A 402 -4.07 -13.30 4.61
N PHE A 403 -4.38 -12.42 5.53
CA PHE A 403 -4.15 -10.99 5.35
C PHE A 403 -3.60 -10.42 6.65
N VAL A 404 -2.34 -10.03 6.60
CA VAL A 404 -1.81 -9.05 7.53
C VAL A 404 -2.33 -7.71 7.04
N THR A 405 -3.34 -7.18 7.69
CA THR A 405 -3.77 -5.79 7.50
C THR A 405 -2.99 -4.91 8.45
#